data_3ece4d8c602fc006654aed835e3f639b
#
_entry.id   3ece4d8c602fc006654aed835e3f639b
#
_cell.length_a   1.000
_cell.length_b   1.000
_cell.length_c   1.000
_cell.angle_alpha   90.00
_cell.angle_beta   90.00
_cell.angle_gamma   90.00
#
_symmetry.space_group_name_H-M   'P 1'
#
loop_
_entity.id
_entity.type
_entity.pdbx_description
1 polymer ?
#
loop_
_entity_poly.entity_id
_entity_poly.type
_entity_poly.pdbx_seq_one_letter_code
_entity_poly.pdbx_strand_id
1 'polypeptide(L)'
;YEPLAAILTIDDALEQAQFVRPSHFMQRGDTQAELKSAPTRIAGHIHMLGQEHFYLEGQVSYVVPCDDGGLEVYTSSQHPSEVQQLVAEVVDLPFHAVTTIVRRMGGGFGGKETQAAAWACLCAIVAKRQNMPVSMRLDRQDDMVVTGKRHEFSNRYEVGVNEDGQILGVDMQLAGLCGYSPDLSDAIVDRAMFHCDNAYYYPAAQIAGHRCKTHTVSNTAYRGFGGPQGLLTAEYMMDHIAYTIGRDPLQVRLANLYQNGQSTHYGQPIEHFDLGTIMRTLAEDSDYDKRRQQIIEANKKAEAEGNDKRWGLALTPVKFGISFTVQTLNQAGALVLIYTDGTIQVNHGGTEMGQGLYIKIAQIVANEFDVDLDTVKATATRTDKVPNT
;
A
#
# COMPACT_ATOMS: atom_id res chain seq x y z
N TYR A 1 37.40 10.90 -7.91
CA TYR A 1 35.93 10.93 -7.99
C TYR A 1 35.54 12.23 -8.70
N GLU A 2 34.63 12.13 -9.66
CA GLU A 2 33.93 13.27 -10.26
C GLU A 2 32.51 13.32 -9.67
N PRO A 3 32.20 14.26 -8.78
CA PRO A 3 30.87 14.37 -8.19
C PRO A 3 29.90 14.87 -9.27
N LEU A 4 28.77 14.14 -9.42
CA LEU A 4 27.64 14.59 -10.23
C LEU A 4 26.60 15.26 -9.35
N ALA A 5 25.76 16.12 -9.96
CA ALA A 5 24.64 16.74 -9.24
C ALA A 5 23.68 15.65 -8.74
N ALA A 6 23.34 15.69 -7.46
CA ALA A 6 22.41 14.76 -6.85
C ALA A 6 20.97 15.18 -7.15
N ILE A 7 20.15 14.21 -7.56
CA ILE A 7 18.70 14.36 -7.70
C ILE A 7 18.08 13.79 -6.42
N LEU A 8 17.51 14.65 -5.57
CA LEU A 8 17.00 14.26 -4.26
C LEU A 8 15.50 14.47 -4.09
N THR A 9 14.90 15.24 -5.00
CA THR A 9 13.47 15.60 -4.92
C THR A 9 12.68 15.05 -6.11
N ILE A 10 11.37 14.95 -5.95
CA ILE A 10 10.45 14.59 -7.02
C ILE A 10 10.46 15.65 -8.13
N ASP A 11 10.48 16.93 -7.76
CA ASP A 11 10.46 18.03 -8.73
C ASP A 11 11.73 18.02 -9.60
N ASP A 12 12.93 17.83 -9.02
CA ASP A 12 14.18 17.68 -9.78
C ASP A 12 14.12 16.48 -10.75
N ALA A 13 13.55 15.37 -10.29
CA ALA A 13 13.44 14.17 -11.12
C ALA A 13 12.45 14.35 -12.28
N LEU A 14 11.34 15.07 -12.06
CA LEU A 14 10.37 15.42 -13.10
C LEU A 14 11.00 16.38 -14.12
N GLU A 15 11.69 17.44 -13.67
CA GLU A 15 12.34 18.44 -14.52
C GLU A 15 13.40 17.80 -15.42
N GLN A 16 14.16 16.86 -14.87
CA GLN A 16 15.24 16.17 -15.60
C GLN A 16 14.76 14.87 -16.28
N ALA A 17 13.47 14.58 -16.26
CA ALA A 17 12.85 13.36 -16.80
C ALA A 17 13.55 12.07 -16.33
N GLN A 18 13.94 12.01 -15.04
CA GLN A 18 14.60 10.85 -14.45
C GLN A 18 13.58 9.92 -13.79
N PHE A 19 13.40 8.74 -14.36
CA PHE A 19 12.44 7.74 -13.90
C PHE A 19 13.12 6.38 -13.75
N VAL A 20 12.71 5.59 -12.72
CA VAL A 20 13.18 4.19 -12.56
C VAL A 20 12.46 3.22 -13.50
N ARG A 21 11.26 3.61 -13.96
CA ARG A 21 10.42 2.91 -14.94
C ARG A 21 9.64 3.93 -15.76
N PRO A 22 9.13 3.56 -16.95
CA PRO A 22 8.27 4.43 -17.76
C PRO A 22 7.05 4.92 -16.97
N SER A 23 6.62 6.14 -17.26
CA SER A 23 5.36 6.68 -16.71
C SER A 23 4.15 5.98 -17.33
N HIS A 24 3.11 5.77 -16.55
CA HIS A 24 1.85 5.22 -17.02
C HIS A 24 0.78 6.31 -17.12
N PHE A 25 -0.16 6.09 -18.04
CA PHE A 25 -1.23 7.05 -18.30
C PHE A 25 -2.57 6.31 -18.37
N MET A 26 -3.60 6.91 -17.78
CA MET A 26 -4.99 6.47 -17.90
C MET A 26 -5.82 7.61 -18.43
N GLN A 27 -6.74 7.33 -19.35
CA GLN A 27 -7.62 8.33 -19.95
C GLN A 27 -9.04 7.80 -20.08
N ARG A 28 -9.99 8.68 -19.79
CA ARG A 28 -11.42 8.48 -19.98
C ARG A 28 -12.05 9.76 -20.50
N GLY A 29 -12.84 9.69 -21.56
CA GLY A 29 -13.51 10.86 -22.14
C GLY A 29 -12.53 11.93 -22.67
N ASP A 30 -13.05 13.13 -22.86
CA ASP A 30 -12.27 14.30 -23.27
C ASP A 30 -12.12 15.28 -22.10
N THR A 31 -11.10 15.02 -21.28
CA THR A 31 -10.82 15.81 -20.07
C THR A 31 -10.59 17.28 -20.37
N GLN A 32 -9.90 17.59 -21.47
CA GLN A 32 -9.58 18.98 -21.81
C GLN A 32 -10.82 19.77 -22.25
N ALA A 33 -11.74 19.15 -22.99
CA ALA A 33 -13.01 19.77 -23.33
C ALA A 33 -13.87 20.04 -22.09
N GLU A 34 -13.95 19.07 -21.17
CA GLU A 34 -14.71 19.21 -19.94
C GLU A 34 -14.12 20.28 -19.01
N LEU A 35 -12.79 20.30 -18.83
CA LEU A 35 -12.13 21.35 -18.05
C LEU A 35 -12.36 22.74 -18.66
N LYS A 36 -12.32 22.86 -20.00
CA LYS A 36 -12.52 24.14 -20.68
C LYS A 36 -13.94 24.66 -20.54
N SER A 37 -14.94 23.76 -20.53
CA SER A 37 -16.36 24.12 -20.45
C SER A 37 -16.87 24.28 -19.00
N ALA A 38 -16.10 23.81 -18.01
CA ALA A 38 -16.53 23.83 -16.62
C ALA A 38 -16.75 25.26 -16.09
N PRO A 39 -17.88 25.52 -15.40
CA PRO A 39 -18.15 26.81 -14.76
C PRO A 39 -17.10 27.19 -13.72
N THR A 40 -16.60 26.21 -12.99
CA THR A 40 -15.56 26.41 -11.99
C THR A 40 -14.41 25.45 -12.24
N ARG A 41 -13.18 26.00 -12.31
CA ARG A 41 -11.93 25.22 -12.42
C ARG A 41 -11.07 25.46 -11.20
N ILE A 42 -10.53 24.37 -10.65
CA ILE A 42 -9.75 24.39 -9.42
C ILE A 42 -8.47 23.59 -9.68
N ALA A 43 -7.33 24.21 -9.42
CA ALA A 43 -6.03 23.54 -9.45
C ALA A 43 -5.44 23.44 -8.06
N GLY A 44 -4.80 22.32 -7.75
CA GLY A 44 -4.20 22.07 -6.45
C GLY A 44 -2.96 21.20 -6.52
N HIS A 45 -2.21 21.24 -5.45
CA HIS A 45 -1.02 20.43 -5.23
C HIS A 45 -1.02 19.92 -3.80
N ILE A 46 -0.74 18.63 -3.62
CA ILE A 46 -0.54 18.02 -2.32
C ILE A 46 0.79 17.27 -2.29
N HIS A 47 1.60 17.57 -1.28
CA HIS A 47 2.85 16.89 -1.03
C HIS A 47 2.68 16.00 0.22
N MET A 48 2.96 14.71 0.06
CA MET A 48 2.86 13.70 1.10
C MET A 48 4.24 13.13 1.36
N LEU A 49 4.76 13.36 2.57
CA LEU A 49 6.07 12.87 2.96
C LEU A 49 6.11 11.33 3.06
N GLY A 50 7.29 10.77 2.95
CA GLY A 50 7.57 9.38 3.23
C GLY A 50 7.29 9.03 4.69
N GLN A 51 7.13 7.73 4.97
CA GLN A 51 6.76 7.25 6.30
C GLN A 51 7.57 6.01 6.66
N GLU A 52 8.21 6.04 7.85
CA GLU A 52 8.93 4.90 8.41
C GLU A 52 7.96 3.80 8.85
N HIS A 53 8.29 2.53 8.57
CA HIS A 53 7.50 1.37 9.00
C HIS A 53 7.45 1.22 10.52
N PHE A 54 8.57 1.47 11.15
CA PHE A 54 8.76 1.40 12.60
C PHE A 54 8.28 0.07 13.21
N TYR A 55 8.49 -1.04 12.50
CA TYR A 55 8.22 -2.38 13.04
C TYR A 55 9.10 -2.64 14.27
N LEU A 56 8.55 -3.33 15.28
CA LEU A 56 9.27 -3.56 16.55
C LEU A 56 10.51 -4.44 16.37
N GLU A 57 10.38 -5.52 15.60
CA GLU A 57 11.49 -6.37 15.19
C GLU A 57 12.12 -5.80 13.91
N GLY A 58 13.42 -5.41 13.96
CA GLY A 58 14.20 -4.98 12.80
C GLY A 58 14.46 -6.10 11.79
N GLN A 59 15.19 -5.79 10.73
CA GLN A 59 15.63 -6.78 9.74
C GLN A 59 16.55 -7.82 10.39
N VAL A 60 16.25 -9.12 10.21
CA VAL A 60 17.00 -10.21 10.81
C VAL A 60 16.95 -11.44 9.93
N SER A 61 18.09 -12.11 9.80
CA SER A 61 18.22 -13.40 9.11
C SER A 61 19.21 -14.30 9.83
N TYR A 62 18.97 -15.63 9.76
CA TYR A 62 19.84 -16.67 10.25
C TYR A 62 19.86 -17.81 9.25
N VAL A 63 21.03 -18.17 8.74
CA VAL A 63 21.20 -19.19 7.71
C VAL A 63 22.04 -20.33 8.24
N VAL A 64 21.56 -21.55 8.03
CA VAL A 64 22.19 -22.79 8.48
C VAL A 64 22.48 -23.67 7.26
N PRO A 65 23.73 -24.06 7.00
CA PRO A 65 24.04 -25.08 6.01
C PRO A 65 23.50 -26.46 6.46
N CYS A 66 22.92 -27.18 5.48
CA CYS A 66 22.41 -28.53 5.68
C CYS A 66 23.45 -29.57 5.25
N ASP A 67 23.36 -30.82 5.77
CA ASP A 67 24.26 -31.91 5.47
C ASP A 67 24.17 -32.42 4.03
N ASP A 68 23.05 -32.18 3.36
CA ASP A 68 22.80 -32.43 1.93
C ASP A 68 23.36 -31.35 1.00
N GLY A 69 24.03 -30.34 1.54
CA GLY A 69 24.56 -29.19 0.81
C GLY A 69 23.56 -28.05 0.56
N GLY A 70 22.32 -28.17 1.04
CA GLY A 70 21.32 -27.12 1.02
C GLY A 70 21.48 -26.07 2.11
N LEU A 71 20.54 -25.12 2.17
CA LEU A 71 20.47 -24.06 3.18
C LEU A 71 19.09 -23.94 3.79
N GLU A 72 19.00 -23.86 5.11
CA GLU A 72 17.81 -23.36 5.80
C GLU A 72 17.99 -21.88 6.16
N VAL A 73 17.04 -21.05 5.76
CA VAL A 73 17.03 -19.60 5.94
C VAL A 73 15.89 -19.19 6.85
N TYR A 74 16.21 -18.85 8.09
CA TYR A 74 15.26 -18.26 9.03
C TYR A 74 15.32 -16.74 8.89
N THR A 75 14.22 -16.11 8.52
CA THR A 75 14.19 -14.67 8.30
C THR A 75 12.85 -14.05 8.70
N SER A 76 12.88 -12.76 8.99
CA SER A 76 11.69 -11.95 9.20
C SER A 76 11.28 -11.35 7.86
N SER A 77 10.48 -12.08 7.07
CA SER A 77 10.07 -11.68 5.72
C SER A 77 8.58 -11.92 5.47
N GLN A 78 7.95 -11.00 4.75
CA GLN A 78 6.58 -11.13 4.25
C GLN A 78 6.51 -11.96 2.95
N HIS A 79 7.66 -12.21 2.29
CA HIS A 79 7.75 -12.90 1.02
C HIS A 79 8.84 -13.99 1.03
N PRO A 80 8.62 -15.11 1.76
CA PRO A 80 9.63 -16.16 1.90
C PRO A 80 10.04 -16.82 0.58
N SER A 81 9.15 -16.92 -0.42
CA SER A 81 9.50 -17.50 -1.73
C SER A 81 10.49 -16.64 -2.52
N GLU A 82 10.37 -15.31 -2.45
CA GLU A 82 11.35 -14.40 -3.06
C GLU A 82 12.71 -14.51 -2.35
N VAL A 83 12.71 -14.59 -1.02
CA VAL A 83 13.95 -14.83 -0.26
C VAL A 83 14.60 -16.15 -0.69
N GLN A 84 13.83 -17.23 -0.84
CA GLN A 84 14.33 -18.51 -1.34
C GLN A 84 14.99 -18.37 -2.71
N GLN A 85 14.30 -17.70 -3.64
CA GLN A 85 14.79 -17.51 -5.00
C GLN A 85 16.11 -16.71 -5.00
N LEU A 86 16.10 -15.52 -4.39
CA LEU A 86 17.26 -14.63 -4.39
C LEU A 86 18.47 -15.23 -3.65
N VAL A 87 18.25 -15.94 -2.54
CA VAL A 87 19.31 -16.68 -1.86
C VAL A 87 19.88 -17.75 -2.77
N ALA A 88 19.05 -18.58 -3.41
CA ALA A 88 19.50 -19.64 -4.31
C ALA A 88 20.32 -19.08 -5.47
N GLU A 89 19.86 -17.99 -6.11
CA GLU A 89 20.58 -17.32 -7.20
C GLU A 89 21.94 -16.77 -6.76
N VAL A 90 22.00 -16.08 -5.61
CA VAL A 90 23.23 -15.43 -5.13
C VAL A 90 24.30 -16.46 -4.73
N VAL A 91 23.89 -17.61 -4.19
CA VAL A 91 24.84 -18.66 -3.79
C VAL A 91 25.01 -19.77 -4.81
N ASP A 92 24.42 -19.64 -6.00
CA ASP A 92 24.47 -20.66 -7.07
C ASP A 92 24.03 -22.03 -6.59
N LEU A 93 22.81 -22.11 -6.10
CA LEU A 93 22.11 -23.35 -5.72
C LEU A 93 20.79 -23.47 -6.47
N PRO A 94 20.29 -24.70 -6.73
CA PRO A 94 18.92 -24.86 -7.23
C PRO A 94 17.90 -24.43 -6.17
N PHE A 95 16.75 -23.92 -6.58
CA PHE A 95 15.72 -23.39 -5.65
C PHE A 95 15.29 -24.40 -4.58
N HIS A 96 15.16 -25.66 -4.93
CA HIS A 96 14.78 -26.71 -3.98
C HIS A 96 15.83 -27.03 -2.90
N ALA A 97 17.08 -26.59 -3.08
CA ALA A 97 18.12 -26.74 -2.08
C ALA A 97 18.12 -25.59 -1.02
N VAL A 98 17.22 -24.62 -1.16
CA VAL A 98 17.06 -23.54 -0.20
C VAL A 98 15.66 -23.61 0.40
N THR A 99 15.54 -23.70 1.71
CA THR A 99 14.26 -23.62 2.42
C THR A 99 14.20 -22.36 3.25
N THR A 100 13.26 -21.46 2.94
CA THR A 100 13.02 -20.27 3.76
C THR A 100 11.91 -20.52 4.77
N ILE A 101 12.16 -20.12 6.01
CA ILE A 101 11.30 -20.37 7.16
C ILE A 101 10.98 -19.04 7.84
N VAL A 102 9.68 -18.70 7.91
CA VAL A 102 9.16 -17.54 8.64
C VAL A 102 8.25 -18.04 9.76
N ARG A 103 8.71 -17.95 11.00
CA ARG A 103 7.92 -18.43 12.15
C ARG A 103 6.84 -17.44 12.55
N ARG A 104 7.22 -16.25 12.92
CA ARG A 104 6.41 -15.05 13.18
C ARG A 104 7.30 -13.83 13.03
N MET A 105 6.70 -12.73 12.63
CA MET A 105 7.39 -11.43 12.55
C MET A 105 6.88 -10.48 13.63
N GLY A 106 7.76 -9.69 14.19
CA GLY A 106 7.44 -8.57 15.07
C GLY A 106 7.04 -7.31 14.29
N GLY A 107 6.08 -7.47 13.37
CA GLY A 107 5.64 -6.46 12.42
C GLY A 107 6.37 -6.52 11.08
N GLY A 108 5.71 -6.06 10.03
CA GLY A 108 6.27 -5.95 8.68
C GLY A 108 5.78 -4.70 7.98
N PHE A 109 4.46 -4.50 7.93
CA PHE A 109 3.77 -3.34 7.37
C PHE A 109 4.13 -3.02 5.91
N GLY A 110 4.70 -4.01 5.17
CA GLY A 110 5.25 -3.85 3.82
C GLY A 110 6.78 -3.68 3.79
N GLY A 111 7.42 -3.28 4.88
CA GLY A 111 8.87 -3.04 4.94
C GLY A 111 9.74 -4.30 4.95
N LYS A 112 9.13 -5.48 4.96
CA LYS A 112 9.82 -6.78 4.91
C LYS A 112 9.33 -7.65 3.76
N GLU A 113 8.74 -7.03 2.75
CA GLU A 113 8.29 -7.73 1.55
C GLU A 113 9.48 -8.08 0.65
N THR A 114 10.19 -7.09 0.13
CA THR A 114 11.41 -7.25 -0.68
C THR A 114 12.69 -7.00 0.13
N GLN A 115 12.65 -6.04 1.04
CA GLN A 115 13.84 -5.54 1.75
C GLN A 115 14.53 -6.59 2.64
N ALA A 116 13.82 -7.63 3.08
CA ALA A 116 14.37 -8.70 3.91
C ALA A 116 15.37 -9.60 3.17
N ALA A 117 15.22 -9.74 1.86
CA ALA A 117 16.01 -10.68 1.05
C ALA A 117 17.51 -10.34 1.03
N ALA A 118 17.86 -9.05 1.00
CA ALA A 118 19.28 -8.62 0.98
C ALA A 118 20.08 -9.16 2.17
N TRP A 119 19.50 -9.12 3.37
CA TRP A 119 20.15 -9.57 4.60
C TRP A 119 20.28 -11.09 4.66
N ALA A 120 19.28 -11.81 4.14
CA ALA A 120 19.33 -13.26 3.99
C ALA A 120 20.41 -13.68 2.98
N CYS A 121 20.53 -12.98 1.85
CA CYS A 121 21.58 -13.22 0.86
C CYS A 121 22.98 -13.02 1.44
N LEU A 122 23.22 -11.95 2.19
CA LEU A 122 24.51 -11.70 2.84
C LEU A 122 24.87 -12.82 3.83
N CYS A 123 23.91 -13.25 4.66
CA CYS A 123 24.13 -14.39 5.56
C CYS A 123 24.43 -15.68 4.78
N ALA A 124 23.69 -15.95 3.70
CA ALA A 124 23.83 -17.17 2.91
C ALA A 124 25.20 -17.28 2.22
N ILE A 125 25.72 -16.18 1.67
CA ILE A 125 27.08 -16.13 1.08
C ILE A 125 28.13 -16.59 2.09
N VAL A 126 28.07 -16.03 3.30
CA VAL A 126 29.04 -16.36 4.35
C VAL A 126 28.82 -17.78 4.88
N ALA A 127 27.57 -18.18 5.11
CA ALA A 127 27.21 -19.51 5.61
C ALA A 127 27.68 -20.61 4.67
N LYS A 128 27.40 -20.49 3.36
CA LYS A 128 27.88 -21.44 2.35
C LYS A 128 29.40 -21.48 2.26
N ARG A 129 30.05 -20.31 2.25
CA ARG A 129 31.50 -20.21 2.08
C ARG A 129 32.29 -20.80 3.27
N GLN A 130 31.79 -20.59 4.48
CA GLN A 130 32.43 -21.02 5.71
C GLN A 130 31.90 -22.37 6.22
N ASN A 131 30.86 -22.90 5.63
CA ASN A 131 30.12 -24.10 6.06
C ASN A 131 29.75 -24.03 7.54
N MET A 132 29.21 -22.91 8.00
CA MET A 132 28.81 -22.68 9.38
C MET A 132 27.56 -21.79 9.46
N PRO A 133 26.77 -21.93 10.54
CA PRO A 133 25.62 -21.04 10.75
C PRO A 133 26.05 -19.56 10.86
N VAL A 134 25.28 -18.67 10.21
CA VAL A 134 25.52 -17.22 10.20
C VAL A 134 24.24 -16.46 10.51
N SER A 135 24.31 -15.48 11.40
CA SER A 135 23.20 -14.58 11.68
C SER A 135 23.59 -13.13 11.45
N MET A 136 22.61 -12.34 11.00
CA MET A 136 22.72 -10.91 10.86
C MET A 136 21.45 -10.24 11.36
N ARG A 137 21.60 -9.21 12.16
CA ARG A 137 20.51 -8.36 12.62
C ARG A 137 20.97 -6.91 12.55
N LEU A 138 20.18 -6.09 11.85
CA LEU A 138 20.40 -4.65 11.85
C LEU A 138 20.00 -4.05 13.20
N ASP A 139 20.78 -3.11 13.69
CA ASP A 139 20.28 -2.27 14.76
C ASP A 139 19.19 -1.31 14.24
N ARG A 140 18.50 -0.64 15.14
CA ARG A 140 17.38 0.24 14.76
C ARG A 140 17.83 1.41 13.88
N GLN A 141 18.99 1.97 14.18
CA GLN A 141 19.49 3.14 13.48
C GLN A 141 19.91 2.77 12.06
N ASP A 142 20.64 1.68 11.89
CA ASP A 142 21.04 1.18 10.57
C ASP A 142 19.81 0.81 9.73
N ASP A 143 18.85 0.08 10.32
CA ASP A 143 17.60 -0.31 9.66
C ASP A 143 16.86 0.92 9.11
N MET A 144 16.72 1.97 9.92
CA MET A 144 16.07 3.20 9.51
C MET A 144 16.81 3.97 8.39
N VAL A 145 18.11 3.80 8.27
CA VAL A 145 18.92 4.51 7.26
C VAL A 145 18.99 3.75 5.94
N VAL A 146 19.14 2.41 5.99
CA VAL A 146 19.46 1.61 4.80
C VAL A 146 18.27 0.94 4.14
N THR A 147 17.10 0.90 4.81
CA THR A 147 15.87 0.29 4.25
C THR A 147 14.95 1.35 3.64
N GLY A 148 14.13 0.90 2.68
CA GLY A 148 13.14 1.75 2.02
C GLY A 148 11.98 2.15 2.94
N LYS A 149 11.30 3.24 2.57
CA LYS A 149 10.17 3.85 3.29
C LYS A 149 8.90 3.82 2.45
N ARG A 150 7.76 4.24 3.03
CA ARG A 150 6.60 4.61 2.20
C ARG A 150 7.05 5.66 1.19
N HIS A 151 6.67 5.49 -0.06
CA HIS A 151 6.93 6.49 -1.09
C HIS A 151 6.36 7.85 -0.70
N GLU A 152 7.21 8.86 -0.74
CA GLU A 152 6.80 10.24 -0.81
C GLU A 152 6.11 10.50 -2.16
N PHE A 153 5.06 11.33 -2.15
CA PHE A 153 4.33 11.71 -3.36
C PHE A 153 4.15 13.22 -3.45
N SER A 154 4.32 13.74 -4.65
CA SER A 154 3.97 15.11 -5.03
C SER A 154 2.90 15.03 -6.11
N ASN A 155 1.64 15.30 -5.75
CA ASN A 155 0.51 15.12 -6.62
C ASN A 155 -0.11 16.47 -6.99
N ARG A 156 -0.31 16.70 -8.28
CA ARG A 156 -0.97 17.89 -8.83
C ARG A 156 -2.27 17.49 -9.48
N TYR A 157 -3.28 18.34 -9.39
CA TYR A 157 -4.54 18.12 -10.06
C TYR A 157 -5.14 19.41 -10.60
N GLU A 158 -5.95 19.28 -11.64
CA GLU A 158 -6.90 20.26 -12.11
C GLU A 158 -8.27 19.58 -12.23
N VAL A 159 -9.33 20.20 -11.69
CA VAL A 159 -10.67 19.66 -11.70
C VAL A 159 -11.65 20.74 -12.18
N GLY A 160 -12.55 20.35 -13.07
CA GLY A 160 -13.69 21.15 -13.51
C GLY A 160 -14.97 20.65 -12.84
N VAL A 161 -15.75 21.56 -12.27
CA VAL A 161 -17.04 21.24 -11.62
C VAL A 161 -18.15 22.15 -12.10
N ASN A 162 -19.40 21.65 -12.01
CA ASN A 162 -20.58 22.48 -12.23
C ASN A 162 -20.93 23.31 -10.97
N GLU A 163 -22.03 24.09 -11.03
CA GLU A 163 -22.49 24.95 -9.93
C GLU A 163 -22.86 24.15 -8.66
N ASP A 164 -23.21 22.88 -8.82
CA ASP A 164 -23.54 21.95 -7.73
C ASP A 164 -22.33 21.24 -7.14
N GLY A 165 -21.12 21.47 -7.66
CA GLY A 165 -19.90 20.83 -7.23
C GLY A 165 -19.75 19.39 -7.76
N GLN A 166 -20.54 19.01 -8.76
CA GLN A 166 -20.34 17.73 -9.45
C GLN A 166 -19.16 17.83 -10.41
N ILE A 167 -18.29 16.85 -10.37
CA ILE A 167 -17.09 16.76 -11.21
C ILE A 167 -17.50 16.50 -12.67
N LEU A 168 -16.93 17.28 -13.58
CA LEU A 168 -17.07 17.14 -15.02
C LEU A 168 -15.83 16.48 -15.63
N GLY A 169 -14.65 16.91 -15.20
CA GLY A 169 -13.38 16.34 -15.65
C GLY A 169 -12.24 16.57 -14.67
N VAL A 170 -11.27 15.66 -14.66
CA VAL A 170 -10.12 15.68 -13.76
C VAL A 170 -8.84 15.40 -14.54
N ASP A 171 -7.83 16.25 -14.39
CA ASP A 171 -6.44 16.02 -14.83
C ASP A 171 -5.57 15.86 -13.59
N MET A 172 -4.88 14.71 -13.44
CA MET A 172 -4.02 14.42 -12.29
C MET A 172 -2.64 13.96 -12.71
N GLN A 173 -1.64 14.48 -12.03
CA GLN A 173 -0.26 14.01 -12.06
C GLN A 173 0.10 13.46 -10.68
N LEU A 174 0.36 12.16 -10.61
CA LEU A 174 0.79 11.45 -9.40
C LEU A 174 2.27 11.09 -9.53
N ALA A 175 3.13 11.68 -8.72
CA ALA A 175 4.56 11.48 -8.81
C ALA A 175 5.12 10.92 -7.51
N GLY A 176 5.64 9.68 -7.56
CA GLY A 176 6.23 8.99 -6.41
C GLY A 176 7.76 9.05 -6.42
N LEU A 177 8.38 9.34 -5.28
CA LEU A 177 9.82 9.25 -5.05
C LEU A 177 10.21 7.80 -4.85
N CYS A 178 10.91 7.21 -5.85
CA CYS A 178 11.21 5.78 -5.86
C CYS A 178 12.59 5.43 -5.28
N GLY A 179 13.52 6.38 -5.24
CA GLY A 179 14.91 6.10 -4.90
C GLY A 179 15.73 5.66 -6.12
N TYR A 180 16.85 4.95 -5.90
CA TYR A 180 17.77 4.61 -6.97
C TYR A 180 17.35 3.42 -7.84
N SER A 181 16.45 2.58 -7.34
CA SER A 181 15.96 1.39 -8.05
C SER A 181 14.44 1.24 -7.92
N PRO A 182 13.77 0.46 -8.78
CA PRO A 182 12.32 0.38 -8.80
C PRO A 182 11.71 -0.27 -7.55
N ASP A 183 12.34 -1.30 -6.97
CA ASP A 183 11.71 -2.13 -5.93
C ASP A 183 10.24 -2.46 -6.31
N LEU A 184 9.26 -2.10 -5.49
CA LEU A 184 7.83 -2.26 -5.78
C LEU A 184 7.14 -0.98 -6.30
N SER A 185 7.92 0.03 -6.70
CA SER A 185 7.42 1.36 -7.06
C SER A 185 6.42 1.35 -8.22
N ASP A 186 6.58 0.45 -9.21
CA ASP A 186 5.64 0.32 -10.33
C ASP A 186 4.22 0.04 -9.83
N ALA A 187 4.06 -1.03 -9.07
CA ALA A 187 2.76 -1.45 -8.56
C ALA A 187 2.18 -0.44 -7.54
N ILE A 188 3.03 0.28 -6.79
CA ILE A 188 2.62 1.28 -5.81
C ILE A 188 2.10 2.54 -6.50
N VAL A 189 2.78 3.04 -7.52
CA VAL A 189 2.30 4.20 -8.30
C VAL A 189 1.05 3.83 -9.09
N ASP A 190 1.00 2.63 -9.69
CA ASP A 190 -0.22 2.14 -10.34
C ASP A 190 -1.40 2.06 -9.39
N ARG A 191 -1.21 1.54 -8.17
CA ARG A 191 -2.27 1.52 -7.17
C ARG A 191 -2.72 2.92 -6.77
N ALA A 192 -1.82 3.89 -6.68
CA ALA A 192 -2.20 5.28 -6.46
C ALA A 192 -3.10 5.80 -7.60
N MET A 193 -2.76 5.46 -8.86
CA MET A 193 -3.58 5.80 -10.04
C MET A 193 -4.98 5.13 -10.00
N PHE A 194 -5.06 3.85 -9.60
CA PHE A 194 -6.34 3.14 -9.46
C PHE A 194 -7.21 3.65 -8.29
N HIS A 195 -6.62 4.36 -7.34
CA HIS A 195 -7.33 4.82 -6.13
C HIS A 195 -7.43 6.35 -6.03
N CYS A 196 -6.96 7.10 -7.03
CA CYS A 196 -7.07 8.56 -7.03
C CYS A 196 -8.49 9.07 -7.29
N ASP A 197 -9.43 8.18 -7.59
CA ASP A 197 -10.86 8.46 -7.63
C ASP A 197 -11.54 8.22 -6.26
N ASN A 198 -10.90 7.51 -5.34
CA ASN A 198 -11.53 6.97 -4.15
C ASN A 198 -12.90 6.35 -4.50
N ALA A 199 -13.99 6.89 -3.99
CA ALA A 199 -15.36 6.44 -4.25
C ALA A 199 -16.14 7.38 -5.21
N TYR A 200 -15.43 8.26 -5.94
CA TYR A 200 -16.05 9.32 -6.76
C TYR A 200 -15.99 9.01 -8.24
N TYR A 201 -17.09 9.34 -8.91
CA TYR A 201 -17.20 9.19 -10.34
C TYR A 201 -16.55 10.34 -11.10
N TYR A 202 -15.60 10.03 -11.99
CA TYR A 202 -14.97 10.96 -12.90
C TYR A 202 -15.51 10.72 -14.32
N PRO A 203 -16.42 11.57 -14.83
CA PRO A 203 -16.97 11.44 -16.20
C PRO A 203 -15.88 11.50 -17.26
N ALA A 204 -14.92 12.42 -17.11
CA ALA A 204 -13.70 12.49 -17.89
C ALA A 204 -12.49 12.56 -16.95
N ALA A 205 -11.44 11.83 -17.28
CA ALA A 205 -10.21 11.77 -16.47
C ALA A 205 -8.97 11.60 -17.33
N GLN A 206 -7.91 12.31 -17.00
CA GLN A 206 -6.56 12.10 -17.50
C GLN A 206 -5.64 11.97 -16.28
N ILE A 207 -4.98 10.83 -16.12
CA ILE A 207 -4.18 10.52 -14.94
C ILE A 207 -2.81 10.05 -15.39
N ALA A 208 -1.78 10.74 -14.94
CA ALA A 208 -0.37 10.38 -15.18
C ALA A 208 0.27 9.90 -13.88
N GLY A 209 0.98 8.78 -13.92
CA GLY A 209 1.75 8.24 -12.80
C GLY A 209 3.26 8.20 -13.12
N HIS A 210 4.07 8.90 -12.34
CA HIS A 210 5.51 9.02 -12.55
C HIS A 210 6.29 8.32 -11.44
N ARG A 211 7.30 7.51 -11.83
CA ARG A 211 8.19 6.75 -10.95
C ARG A 211 9.52 7.48 -10.88
N CYS A 212 9.58 8.54 -10.08
CA CYS A 212 10.72 9.45 -10.02
C CYS A 212 11.97 8.78 -9.45
N LYS A 213 13.05 8.76 -10.24
CA LYS A 213 14.35 8.24 -9.81
C LYS A 213 15.11 9.31 -9.03
N THR A 214 15.56 8.96 -7.85
CA THR A 214 16.38 9.83 -6.99
C THR A 214 17.62 9.09 -6.48
N HIS A 215 18.62 9.82 -6.02
CA HIS A 215 19.84 9.27 -5.42
C HIS A 215 19.65 9.03 -3.91
N THR A 216 18.49 8.50 -3.55
CA THR A 216 18.12 8.08 -2.19
C THR A 216 17.93 6.56 -2.15
N VAL A 217 17.79 6.00 -0.95
CA VAL A 217 17.41 4.58 -0.77
C VAL A 217 16.12 4.29 -1.53
N SER A 218 16.02 3.11 -2.14
CA SER A 218 14.79 2.69 -2.83
C SER A 218 13.64 2.55 -1.86
N ASN A 219 12.58 3.31 -2.10
CA ASN A 219 11.35 3.19 -1.34
C ASN A 219 10.62 1.88 -1.69
N THR A 220 9.83 1.39 -0.75
CA THR A 220 9.23 0.07 -0.83
C THR A 220 7.75 0.08 -0.40
N ALA A 221 7.15 -1.10 -0.35
CA ALA A 221 5.78 -1.28 0.13
C ALA A 221 5.60 -0.70 1.53
N TYR A 222 4.49 -0.05 1.75
CA TYR A 222 4.00 0.33 3.06
C TYR A 222 2.47 0.21 3.08
N ARG A 223 1.91 -0.18 4.20
CA ARG A 223 0.48 -0.44 4.45
C ARG A 223 -0.45 0.44 3.60
N GLY A 224 -1.26 -0.18 2.73
CA GLY A 224 -2.10 0.48 1.73
C GLY A 224 -1.47 0.60 0.33
N PHE A 225 -0.14 0.47 0.18
CA PHE A 225 0.57 0.19 -1.07
C PHE A 225 0.24 1.18 -2.20
N GLY A 226 0.33 2.49 -1.96
CA GLY A 226 -0.02 3.54 -2.93
C GLY A 226 -1.48 4.01 -2.84
N GLY A 227 -2.41 3.15 -2.39
CA GLY A 227 -3.80 3.53 -2.17
C GLY A 227 -3.98 4.78 -1.31
N PRO A 228 -3.36 4.87 -0.12
CA PRO A 228 -3.46 6.06 0.72
C PRO A 228 -3.08 7.37 0.01
N GLN A 229 -2.05 7.34 -0.83
CA GLN A 229 -1.60 8.53 -1.55
C GLN A 229 -2.61 8.96 -2.63
N GLY A 230 -3.20 7.99 -3.36
CA GLY A 230 -4.28 8.26 -4.29
C GLY A 230 -5.54 8.78 -3.60
N LEU A 231 -5.99 8.07 -2.56
CA LEU A 231 -7.18 8.42 -1.77
C LEU A 231 -7.07 9.81 -1.14
N LEU A 232 -5.92 10.14 -0.54
CA LEU A 232 -5.71 11.45 0.09
C LEU A 232 -5.77 12.58 -0.94
N THR A 233 -5.27 12.34 -2.16
CA THR A 233 -5.37 13.33 -3.25
C THR A 233 -6.82 13.59 -3.63
N ALA A 234 -7.64 12.52 -3.77
CA ALA A 234 -9.06 12.65 -4.03
C ALA A 234 -9.79 13.42 -2.92
N GLU A 235 -9.54 13.05 -1.66
CA GLU A 235 -10.21 13.69 -0.51
C GLU A 235 -9.81 15.16 -0.33
N TYR A 236 -8.53 15.49 -0.57
CA TYR A 236 -8.06 16.87 -0.56
C TYR A 236 -8.70 17.69 -1.68
N MET A 237 -8.84 17.11 -2.88
CA MET A 237 -9.54 17.75 -4.00
C MET A 237 -11.02 17.98 -3.68
N MET A 238 -11.71 17.02 -3.05
CA MET A 238 -13.13 17.18 -2.65
C MET A 238 -13.31 18.29 -1.62
N ASP A 239 -12.42 18.42 -0.64
CA ASP A 239 -12.44 19.54 0.32
C ASP A 239 -12.15 20.87 -0.38
N HIS A 240 -11.22 20.91 -1.34
CA HIS A 240 -10.91 22.12 -2.12
C HIS A 240 -12.11 22.57 -2.97
N ILE A 241 -12.83 21.63 -3.60
CA ILE A 241 -14.08 21.91 -4.29
C ILE A 241 -15.10 22.52 -3.33
N ALA A 242 -15.35 21.85 -2.20
CA ALA A 242 -16.34 22.28 -1.21
C ALA A 242 -16.04 23.69 -0.68
N TYR A 243 -14.79 23.96 -0.35
CA TYR A 243 -14.33 25.28 0.10
C TYR A 243 -14.53 26.35 -0.98
N THR A 244 -14.17 26.06 -2.24
CA THR A 244 -14.24 27.02 -3.35
C THR A 244 -15.67 27.43 -3.67
N ILE A 245 -16.62 26.47 -3.66
CA ILE A 245 -18.02 26.74 -3.97
C ILE A 245 -18.88 27.08 -2.74
N GLY A 246 -18.28 27.09 -1.52
CA GLY A 246 -18.96 27.42 -0.27
C GLY A 246 -20.00 26.39 0.17
N ARG A 247 -19.82 25.11 -0.17
CA ARG A 247 -20.70 24.00 0.22
C ARG A 247 -20.09 23.15 1.33
N ASP A 248 -20.93 22.41 2.06
CA ASP A 248 -20.45 21.43 3.01
C ASP A 248 -19.71 20.28 2.30
N PRO A 249 -18.50 19.86 2.78
CA PRO A 249 -17.72 18.80 2.16
C PRO A 249 -18.45 17.46 2.05
N LEU A 250 -19.33 17.11 3.00
CA LEU A 250 -20.13 15.88 2.91
C LEU A 250 -21.12 15.95 1.73
N GLN A 251 -21.75 17.11 1.50
CA GLN A 251 -22.69 17.28 0.40
C GLN A 251 -21.98 17.16 -0.97
N VAL A 252 -20.77 17.71 -1.09
CA VAL A 252 -19.96 17.58 -2.31
C VAL A 252 -19.56 16.12 -2.53
N ARG A 253 -19.16 15.40 -1.48
CA ARG A 253 -18.84 13.98 -1.55
C ARG A 253 -20.04 13.14 -2.01
N LEU A 254 -21.20 13.34 -1.38
CA LEU A 254 -22.43 12.61 -1.73
C LEU A 254 -22.89 12.86 -3.18
N ALA A 255 -22.69 14.08 -3.70
CA ALA A 255 -23.04 14.44 -5.07
C ALA A 255 -22.15 13.77 -6.13
N ASN A 256 -20.97 13.33 -5.75
CA ASN A 256 -19.96 12.75 -6.64
C ASN A 256 -19.74 11.23 -6.47
N LEU A 257 -20.44 10.58 -5.52
CA LEU A 257 -20.30 9.14 -5.32
C LEU A 257 -20.65 8.36 -6.59
N TYR A 258 -19.96 7.25 -6.79
CA TYR A 258 -20.33 6.26 -7.80
C TYR A 258 -21.79 5.83 -7.66
N GLN A 259 -22.39 5.46 -8.77
CA GLN A 259 -23.72 4.87 -8.87
C GLN A 259 -23.65 3.52 -9.58
N ASN A 260 -24.57 2.62 -9.25
CA ASN A 260 -24.69 1.33 -9.94
C ASN A 260 -24.88 1.55 -11.46
N GLY A 261 -24.17 0.77 -12.26
CA GLY A 261 -24.16 0.88 -13.72
C GLY A 261 -23.09 1.81 -14.29
N GLN A 262 -22.40 2.58 -13.45
CA GLN A 262 -21.21 3.34 -13.85
C GLN A 262 -19.96 2.43 -13.88
N SER A 263 -18.83 2.96 -14.30
CA SER A 263 -17.53 2.29 -14.24
C SER A 263 -16.46 3.23 -13.70
N THR A 264 -15.42 2.67 -13.09
CA THR A 264 -14.22 3.42 -12.69
C THR A 264 -13.50 3.98 -13.93
N HIS A 265 -12.59 4.94 -13.74
CA HIS A 265 -11.78 5.50 -14.82
C HIS A 265 -10.89 4.46 -15.52
N TYR A 266 -10.63 3.32 -14.89
CA TYR A 266 -9.90 2.17 -15.44
C TYR A 266 -10.83 1.03 -15.95
N GLY A 267 -12.15 1.29 -16.03
CA GLY A 267 -13.11 0.40 -16.70
C GLY A 267 -13.75 -0.69 -15.83
N GLN A 268 -13.52 -0.73 -14.52
CA GLN A 268 -14.20 -1.69 -13.63
C GLN A 268 -15.66 -1.28 -13.45
N PRO A 269 -16.64 -2.19 -13.74
CA PRO A 269 -18.05 -1.90 -13.50
C PRO A 269 -18.35 -1.72 -12.01
N ILE A 270 -19.28 -0.82 -11.72
CA ILE A 270 -19.78 -0.57 -10.36
C ILE A 270 -21.14 -1.26 -10.21
N GLU A 271 -21.18 -2.24 -9.34
CA GLU A 271 -22.35 -3.05 -9.03
C GLU A 271 -22.52 -3.16 -7.52
N HIS A 272 -23.78 -3.23 -7.04
CA HIS A 272 -24.11 -3.34 -5.63
C HIS A 272 -23.47 -2.27 -4.73
N PHE A 273 -23.33 -1.07 -5.26
CA PHE A 273 -22.72 0.06 -4.57
C PHE A 273 -23.78 0.83 -3.77
N ASP A 274 -23.65 0.85 -2.45
CA ASP A 274 -24.60 1.50 -1.54
C ASP A 274 -23.92 2.39 -0.48
N LEU A 275 -22.76 2.92 -0.84
CA LEU A 275 -21.97 3.77 0.07
C LEU A 275 -22.69 5.07 0.44
N GLY A 276 -23.54 5.58 -0.46
CA GLY A 276 -24.36 6.76 -0.19
C GLY A 276 -25.33 6.58 0.97
N THR A 277 -25.98 5.41 1.10
CA THR A 277 -26.84 5.08 2.24
C THR A 277 -26.02 4.96 3.52
N ILE A 278 -24.88 4.25 3.48
CA ILE A 278 -23.97 4.10 4.63
C ILE A 278 -23.53 5.48 5.14
N MET A 279 -23.12 6.38 4.27
CA MET A 279 -22.66 7.72 4.66
C MET A 279 -23.79 8.58 5.24
N ARG A 280 -25.01 8.54 4.68
CA ARG A 280 -26.15 9.27 5.22
C ARG A 280 -26.55 8.75 6.60
N THR A 281 -26.66 7.43 6.75
CA THR A 281 -26.98 6.82 8.07
C THR A 281 -25.92 7.20 9.11
N LEU A 282 -24.65 7.13 8.77
CA LEU A 282 -23.57 7.52 9.70
C LEU A 282 -23.63 9.02 10.04
N ALA A 283 -23.98 9.89 9.08
CA ALA A 283 -24.14 11.31 9.33
C ALA A 283 -25.29 11.60 10.30
N GLU A 284 -26.42 10.91 10.15
CA GLU A 284 -27.57 10.98 11.05
C GLU A 284 -27.21 10.46 12.46
N ASP A 285 -26.68 9.23 12.56
CA ASP A 285 -26.33 8.57 13.82
C ASP A 285 -25.25 9.33 14.62
N SER A 286 -24.37 10.05 13.93
CA SER A 286 -23.31 10.85 14.55
C SER A 286 -23.69 12.31 14.84
N ASP A 287 -24.92 12.74 14.57
CA ASP A 287 -25.33 14.15 14.64
C ASP A 287 -24.39 15.09 13.85
N TYR A 288 -23.95 14.66 12.66
CA TYR A 288 -22.90 15.34 11.87
C TYR A 288 -23.17 16.83 11.71
N ASP A 289 -24.34 17.23 11.24
CA ASP A 289 -24.67 18.64 10.94
C ASP A 289 -24.63 19.50 12.21
N LYS A 290 -25.24 19.02 13.29
CA LYS A 290 -25.22 19.72 14.59
C LYS A 290 -23.81 19.88 15.16
N ARG A 291 -23.03 18.80 15.14
CA ARG A 291 -21.63 18.81 15.63
C ARG A 291 -20.76 19.72 14.79
N ARG A 292 -20.96 19.70 13.47
CA ARG A 292 -20.20 20.57 12.55
C ARG A 292 -20.48 22.06 12.81
N GLN A 293 -21.75 22.44 13.03
CA GLN A 293 -22.09 23.81 13.41
C GLN A 293 -21.46 24.23 14.73
N GLN A 294 -21.50 23.39 15.75
CA GLN A 294 -20.84 23.61 17.04
C GLN A 294 -19.33 23.83 16.88
N ILE A 295 -18.68 23.05 16.01
CA ILE A 295 -17.24 23.19 15.70
C ILE A 295 -16.94 24.52 15.00
N ILE A 296 -17.76 24.93 14.02
CA ILE A 296 -17.62 26.22 13.33
C ILE A 296 -17.70 27.38 14.33
N GLU A 297 -18.69 27.34 15.23
CA GLU A 297 -18.87 28.36 16.26
C GLU A 297 -17.71 28.38 17.26
N ALA A 298 -17.27 27.19 17.72
CA ALA A 298 -16.13 27.04 18.62
C ALA A 298 -14.83 27.57 18.00
N ASN A 299 -14.59 27.31 16.73
CA ASN A 299 -13.42 27.79 16.01
C ASN A 299 -13.44 29.32 15.83
N LYS A 300 -14.59 29.91 15.51
CA LYS A 300 -14.76 31.37 15.45
C LYS A 300 -14.47 32.05 16.81
N LYS A 301 -14.98 31.45 17.90
CA LYS A 301 -14.72 31.92 19.25
C LYS A 301 -13.23 31.82 19.61
N ALA A 302 -12.61 30.67 19.34
CA ALA A 302 -11.19 30.46 19.58
C ALA A 302 -10.32 31.50 18.83
N GLU A 303 -10.67 31.79 17.58
CA GLU A 303 -9.99 32.79 16.77
C GLU A 303 -10.12 34.21 17.38
N ALA A 304 -11.31 34.59 17.81
CA ALA A 304 -11.57 35.88 18.45
C ALA A 304 -10.80 36.03 19.79
N GLU A 305 -10.55 34.92 20.48
CA GLU A 305 -9.80 34.85 21.74
C GLU A 305 -8.28 34.72 21.54
N GLY A 306 -7.78 34.70 20.31
CA GLY A 306 -6.37 34.47 19.99
C GLY A 306 -5.86 33.06 20.33
N ASN A 307 -6.75 32.07 20.38
CA ASN A 307 -6.42 30.67 20.64
C ASN A 307 -6.13 29.95 19.32
N ASP A 308 -4.99 29.27 19.23
CA ASP A 308 -4.57 28.56 18.01
C ASP A 308 -5.22 27.17 17.84
N LYS A 309 -5.94 26.67 18.85
CA LYS A 309 -6.62 25.38 18.74
C LYS A 309 -7.79 25.46 17.76
N ARG A 310 -7.87 24.50 16.87
CA ARG A 310 -8.98 24.30 15.93
C ARG A 310 -9.47 22.87 16.00
N TRP A 311 -10.77 22.68 15.84
CA TRP A 311 -11.41 21.37 15.72
C TRP A 311 -11.88 21.17 14.30
N GLY A 312 -11.86 19.92 13.85
CA GLY A 312 -12.38 19.49 12.56
C GLY A 312 -13.30 18.30 12.70
N LEU A 313 -14.24 18.16 11.78
CA LEU A 313 -15.08 16.99 11.62
C LEU A 313 -15.21 16.70 10.12
N ALA A 314 -14.87 15.49 9.72
CA ALA A 314 -15.05 15.02 8.35
C ALA A 314 -15.70 13.63 8.36
N LEU A 315 -16.45 13.34 7.31
CA LEU A 315 -16.95 12.03 6.97
C LEU A 315 -16.51 11.72 5.55
N THR A 316 -15.65 10.72 5.39
CA THR A 316 -15.05 10.35 4.10
C THR A 316 -15.35 8.89 3.76
N PRO A 317 -15.63 8.57 2.49
CA PRO A 317 -15.77 7.20 2.03
C PRO A 317 -14.41 6.55 1.83
N VAL A 318 -14.41 5.22 1.70
CA VAL A 318 -13.25 4.44 1.24
C VAL A 318 -13.72 3.39 0.24
N LYS A 319 -13.13 3.40 -0.95
CA LYS A 319 -13.13 2.29 -1.91
C LYS A 319 -11.70 1.78 -2.03
N PHE A 320 -11.45 0.53 -1.73
CA PHE A 320 -10.11 -0.04 -1.75
C PHE A 320 -10.07 -1.41 -2.40
N GLY A 321 -9.21 -1.58 -3.41
CA GLY A 321 -8.90 -2.86 -4.03
C GLY A 321 -7.79 -3.57 -3.26
N ILE A 322 -8.08 -4.74 -2.68
CA ILE A 322 -7.15 -5.48 -1.82
C ILE A 322 -6.22 -6.43 -2.55
N SER A 323 -6.51 -6.77 -3.82
CA SER A 323 -5.65 -7.65 -4.62
C SER A 323 -4.34 -6.96 -4.99
N PHE A 324 -3.29 -7.75 -5.21
CA PHE A 324 -2.06 -7.22 -5.79
C PHE A 324 -2.30 -6.83 -7.26
N THR A 325 -1.72 -5.72 -7.71
CA THR A 325 -1.98 -5.18 -9.07
C THR A 325 -1.45 -6.06 -10.19
N VAL A 326 -0.43 -6.88 -9.91
CA VAL A 326 0.03 -7.94 -10.82
C VAL A 326 -0.76 -9.21 -10.52
N GLN A 327 -1.78 -9.49 -11.32
CA GLN A 327 -2.77 -10.55 -11.04
C GLN A 327 -2.16 -11.95 -10.89
N THR A 328 -1.12 -12.27 -11.63
CA THR A 328 -0.43 -13.57 -11.57
C THR A 328 0.20 -13.86 -10.21
N LEU A 329 0.42 -12.84 -9.37
CA LEU A 329 0.93 -12.98 -8.02
C LEU A 329 -0.17 -13.14 -6.97
N ASN A 330 -1.45 -13.07 -7.33
CA ASN A 330 -2.58 -13.32 -6.43
C ASN A 330 -2.85 -14.83 -6.36
N GLN A 331 -1.97 -15.55 -5.68
CA GLN A 331 -2.04 -17.00 -5.50
C GLN A 331 -2.06 -17.36 -4.01
N ALA A 332 -2.68 -18.50 -3.71
CA ALA A 332 -2.67 -19.08 -2.37
C ALA A 332 -2.59 -20.61 -2.48
N GLY A 333 -1.87 -21.21 -1.55
CA GLY A 333 -1.76 -22.66 -1.43
C GLY A 333 -1.90 -23.09 0.03
N ALA A 334 -2.40 -24.32 0.23
CA ALA A 334 -2.46 -24.96 1.51
C ALA A 334 -2.16 -26.47 1.39
N LEU A 335 -1.47 -27.01 2.40
CA LEU A 335 -1.26 -28.44 2.57
C LEU A 335 -1.88 -28.84 3.91
N VAL A 336 -2.93 -29.68 3.86
CA VAL A 336 -3.64 -30.15 5.04
C VAL A 336 -3.29 -31.62 5.28
N LEU A 337 -2.85 -31.95 6.50
CA LEU A 337 -2.53 -33.30 6.94
C LEU A 337 -3.46 -33.68 8.07
N ILE A 338 -4.18 -34.80 7.91
CA ILE A 338 -5.03 -35.37 8.95
C ILE A 338 -4.34 -36.61 9.49
N TYR A 339 -4.10 -36.61 10.81
CA TYR A 339 -3.42 -37.70 11.48
C TYR A 339 -4.41 -38.76 12.00
N THR A 340 -3.88 -39.94 12.32
CA THR A 340 -4.70 -41.08 12.78
C THR A 340 -5.33 -40.89 14.16
N ASP A 341 -4.83 -39.91 14.93
CA ASP A 341 -5.40 -39.50 16.22
C ASP A 341 -6.50 -38.45 16.08
N GLY A 342 -6.85 -38.08 14.85
CA GLY A 342 -7.85 -37.07 14.54
C GLY A 342 -7.36 -35.65 14.53
N THR A 343 -6.10 -35.37 14.88
CA THR A 343 -5.55 -34.02 14.80
C THR A 343 -5.24 -33.60 13.36
N ILE A 344 -5.30 -32.29 13.11
CA ILE A 344 -5.11 -31.70 11.78
C ILE A 344 -3.97 -30.70 11.80
N GLN A 345 -3.03 -30.83 10.86
CA GLN A 345 -2.01 -29.83 10.61
C GLN A 345 -2.26 -29.13 9.29
N VAL A 346 -2.24 -27.80 9.28
CA VAL A 346 -2.31 -26.99 8.06
C VAL A 346 -1.04 -26.18 7.87
N ASN A 347 -0.47 -26.27 6.66
CA ASN A 347 0.60 -25.44 6.17
C ASN A 347 0.03 -24.52 5.10
N HIS A 348 0.41 -23.25 5.09
CA HIS A 348 -0.08 -22.25 4.13
C HIS A 348 1.02 -21.24 3.78
N GLY A 349 0.85 -20.52 2.65
CA GLY A 349 1.85 -19.58 2.15
C GLY A 349 1.87 -18.22 2.87
N GLY A 350 0.85 -17.87 3.64
CA GLY A 350 0.80 -16.58 4.34
C GLY A 350 1.75 -16.53 5.55
N THR A 351 2.20 -15.33 5.91
CA THR A 351 3.10 -15.09 7.05
C THR A 351 2.38 -14.40 8.20
N GLU A 352 2.66 -14.83 9.44
CA GLU A 352 2.13 -14.23 10.66
C GLU A 352 3.00 -13.06 11.09
N MET A 353 2.44 -11.87 11.13
CA MET A 353 3.12 -10.63 11.51
C MET A 353 2.36 -9.82 12.60
N GLY A 354 1.49 -10.50 13.35
CA GLY A 354 0.68 -9.92 14.41
C GLY A 354 -0.80 -9.75 14.07
N GLN A 355 -1.21 -10.06 12.83
CA GLN A 355 -2.60 -9.92 12.39
C GLN A 355 -3.49 -11.12 12.75
N GLY A 356 -2.96 -12.15 13.40
CA GLY A 356 -3.72 -13.33 13.79
C GLY A 356 -4.06 -14.27 12.62
N LEU A 357 -3.19 -14.36 11.61
CA LEU A 357 -3.43 -15.19 10.43
C LEU A 357 -3.54 -16.68 10.77
N TYR A 358 -2.65 -17.19 11.62
CA TYR A 358 -2.63 -18.62 11.96
C TYR A 358 -3.93 -19.08 12.62
N ILE A 359 -4.48 -18.28 13.54
CA ILE A 359 -5.73 -18.63 14.19
C ILE A 359 -6.93 -18.58 13.22
N LYS A 360 -6.92 -17.63 12.27
CA LYS A 360 -7.95 -17.52 11.23
C LYS A 360 -7.92 -18.72 10.28
N ILE A 361 -6.73 -19.14 9.86
CA ILE A 361 -6.56 -20.34 9.02
C ILE A 361 -7.01 -21.60 9.78
N ALA A 362 -6.61 -21.73 11.04
CA ALA A 362 -7.06 -22.85 11.88
C ALA A 362 -8.58 -22.87 12.03
N GLN A 363 -9.22 -21.72 12.23
CA GLN A 363 -10.68 -21.60 12.32
C GLN A 363 -11.39 -22.01 11.02
N ILE A 364 -10.86 -21.63 9.86
CA ILE A 364 -11.41 -22.03 8.56
C ILE A 364 -11.36 -23.56 8.44
N VAL A 365 -10.20 -24.17 8.74
CA VAL A 365 -10.03 -25.62 8.66
C VAL A 365 -10.92 -26.35 9.66
N ALA A 366 -11.00 -25.86 10.91
CA ALA A 366 -11.86 -26.43 11.92
C ALA A 366 -13.35 -26.42 11.48
N ASN A 367 -13.79 -25.31 10.90
CA ASN A 367 -15.15 -25.16 10.35
C ASN A 367 -15.43 -26.14 9.21
N GLU A 368 -14.50 -26.30 8.27
CA GLU A 368 -14.68 -27.20 7.11
C GLU A 368 -14.74 -28.70 7.51
N PHE A 369 -14.03 -29.08 8.57
CA PHE A 369 -13.99 -30.46 9.05
C PHE A 369 -14.96 -30.71 10.23
N ASP A 370 -15.71 -29.69 10.68
CA ASP A 370 -16.62 -29.75 11.83
C ASP A 370 -15.93 -30.31 13.10
N VAL A 371 -14.77 -29.76 13.42
CA VAL A 371 -13.98 -30.14 14.60
C VAL A 371 -13.66 -28.94 15.48
N ASP A 372 -13.29 -29.17 16.73
CA ASP A 372 -12.86 -28.12 17.63
C ASP A 372 -11.58 -27.43 17.13
N LEU A 373 -11.47 -26.14 17.37
CA LEU A 373 -10.34 -25.33 16.96
C LEU A 373 -9.00 -25.85 17.48
N ASP A 374 -8.99 -26.40 18.70
CA ASP A 374 -7.79 -26.96 19.35
C ASP A 374 -7.28 -28.23 18.67
N THR A 375 -8.10 -28.87 17.82
CA THR A 375 -7.73 -30.01 16.99
C THR A 375 -6.81 -29.59 15.84
N VAL A 376 -6.84 -28.30 15.45
CA VAL A 376 -6.14 -27.80 14.25
C VAL A 376 -4.91 -26.99 14.63
N LYS A 377 -3.77 -27.35 14.07
CA LYS A 377 -2.50 -26.62 14.20
C LYS A 377 -2.07 -25.99 12.88
N ALA A 378 -2.11 -24.64 12.79
CA ALA A 378 -1.41 -23.93 11.74
C ALA A 378 0.10 -23.85 12.05
N THR A 379 0.92 -24.18 11.04
CA THR A 379 2.39 -24.22 11.22
C THR A 379 3.04 -22.94 10.73
N ALA A 380 4.32 -22.77 11.08
CA ALA A 380 5.17 -21.75 10.49
C ALA A 380 5.23 -21.88 8.97
N THR A 381 5.29 -20.75 8.27
CA THR A 381 5.42 -20.74 6.81
C THR A 381 6.80 -21.23 6.40
N ARG A 382 6.83 -22.20 5.48
CA ARG A 382 8.05 -22.82 4.95
C ARG A 382 7.89 -23.03 3.44
N THR A 383 8.91 -22.66 2.68
CA THR A 383 8.87 -22.76 1.20
C THR A 383 8.98 -24.18 0.68
N ASP A 384 9.43 -25.14 1.49
CA ASP A 384 9.42 -26.57 1.17
C ASP A 384 8.04 -27.24 1.36
N LYS A 385 7.04 -26.51 1.87
CA LYS A 385 5.67 -26.98 2.07
C LYS A 385 4.68 -26.36 1.12
N VAL A 386 4.60 -25.03 1.14
CA VAL A 386 3.67 -24.25 0.33
C VAL A 386 4.38 -22.98 -0.13
N PRO A 387 4.29 -22.64 -1.44
CA PRO A 387 4.82 -21.36 -1.92
C PRO A 387 4.00 -20.20 -1.38
N ASN A 388 4.65 -19.04 -1.34
CA ASN A 388 4.04 -17.75 -1.02
C ASN A 388 4.37 -16.78 -2.16
N THR A 389 3.37 -16.10 -2.68
CA THR A 389 3.54 -15.09 -3.75
C THR A 389 2.87 -13.79 -3.37
#